data_746181f095c3c2b121f266a6cac655c2
#
_entry.id   746181f095c3c2b121f266a6cac655c2
#
_cell.length_a   1.000
_cell.length_b   1.000
_cell.length_c   1.000
_cell.angle_alpha   90.00
_cell.angle_beta   90.00
_cell.angle_gamma   90.00
#
_symmetry.space_group_name_H-M   'P 1'
#
loop_
_entity.id
_entity.type
_entity.pdbx_description
1 polymer ?
#
loop_
_entity_poly.entity_id
_entity_poly.type
_entity_poly.pdbx_seq_one_letter_code
_entity_poly.pdbx_strand_id
1 'polypeptide(L)'
;MEGAAGHDASVEPAASRRVVEESLGDAVIRGIDDFVFRDIEDEATALDVFSFVADPQIRTVLAASLRGARWQQKVGLVLARHKGHPAHVAQIRSQVIEYGAITELLLREVVRQERPRGLPATFKALIERAESTGLLDERGVAAANRLRDGRNRVHHDADARPFKISDASAALRDVVQVVNQCRTGAGLGPWVPTKPAPQ
;
A
#
# COMPACT_ATOMS: atom_id res chain seq x y z
N MET A 1 -70.55 -4.09 26.13
CA MET A 1 -69.43 -4.87 25.55
C MET A 1 -68.63 -3.92 24.72
N GLU A 2 -67.56 -3.33 25.32
CA GLU A 2 -66.64 -2.44 24.68
C GLU A 2 -65.39 -3.24 24.31
N GLY A 3 -65.11 -3.31 23.01
CA GLY A 3 -63.91 -3.90 22.50
C GLY A 3 -62.82 -2.80 22.32
N ALA A 4 -61.86 -2.76 23.21
CA ALA A 4 -60.70 -1.88 23.09
C ALA A 4 -59.82 -2.34 21.93
N ALA A 5 -59.75 -1.54 20.87
CA ALA A 5 -58.76 -1.67 19.85
C ALA A 5 -57.41 -1.15 20.42
N GLY A 6 -56.54 -2.07 20.81
CA GLY A 6 -55.14 -1.74 21.14
C GLY A 6 -54.39 -1.32 19.87
N HIS A 7 -54.16 -0.04 19.74
CA HIS A 7 -53.26 0.51 18.70
C HIS A 7 -51.84 0.15 19.11
N ASP A 8 -51.24 -0.73 18.37
CA ASP A 8 -49.84 -1.09 18.51
C ASP A 8 -48.96 0.03 17.91
N ALA A 9 -48.67 1.05 18.72
CA ALA A 9 -47.94 2.26 18.34
C ALA A 9 -46.41 2.13 18.52
N SER A 10 -45.88 0.90 18.79
CA SER A 10 -44.49 0.72 19.22
C SER A 10 -43.51 0.26 18.11
N VAL A 11 -44.01 -0.09 16.93
CA VAL A 11 -43.15 -0.71 15.87
C VAL A 11 -42.53 0.32 14.90
N GLU A 12 -43.23 1.45 14.63
CA GLU A 12 -42.73 2.45 13.67
C GLU A 12 -41.41 3.19 14.06
N PRO A 13 -41.18 3.56 15.32
CA PRO A 13 -39.95 4.34 15.64
C PRO A 13 -38.66 3.52 15.52
N ALA A 14 -38.71 2.21 15.77
CA ALA A 14 -37.55 1.34 15.73
C ALA A 14 -37.10 1.05 14.27
N ALA A 15 -38.05 0.84 13.36
CA ALA A 15 -37.76 0.65 11.93
C ALA A 15 -37.19 1.92 11.30
N SER A 16 -37.78 3.08 11.60
CA SER A 16 -37.28 4.39 11.11
C SER A 16 -35.86 4.69 11.62
N ARG A 17 -35.57 4.41 12.88
CA ARG A 17 -34.26 4.60 13.48
C ARG A 17 -33.22 3.71 12.79
N ARG A 18 -33.50 2.45 12.54
CA ARG A 18 -32.62 1.50 11.86
C ARG A 18 -32.30 1.95 10.44
N VAL A 19 -33.28 2.40 9.66
CA VAL A 19 -33.09 2.93 8.31
C VAL A 19 -32.18 4.17 8.32
N VAL A 20 -32.34 5.07 9.29
CA VAL A 20 -31.48 6.25 9.44
C VAL A 20 -30.05 5.85 9.82
N GLU A 21 -29.89 4.93 10.76
CA GLU A 21 -28.56 4.42 11.17
C GLU A 21 -27.85 3.73 10.02
N GLU A 22 -28.53 2.89 9.25
CA GLU A 22 -27.99 2.24 8.04
C GLU A 22 -27.61 3.29 6.97
N SER A 23 -28.47 4.26 6.69
CA SER A 23 -28.19 5.32 5.70
C SER A 23 -27.05 6.23 6.12
N LEU A 24 -26.91 6.56 7.40
CA LEU A 24 -25.78 7.32 7.94
C LEU A 24 -24.50 6.50 7.86
N GLY A 25 -24.55 5.20 8.20
CA GLY A 25 -23.42 4.29 8.05
C GLY A 25 -22.90 4.24 6.61
N ASP A 26 -23.81 4.07 5.66
CA ASP A 26 -23.49 4.06 4.23
C ASP A 26 -22.89 5.39 3.74
N ALA A 27 -23.41 6.52 4.20
CA ALA A 27 -22.89 7.84 3.85
C ALA A 27 -21.47 8.06 4.39
N VAL A 28 -21.22 7.61 5.64
CA VAL A 28 -19.88 7.67 6.24
C VAL A 28 -18.90 6.76 5.49
N ILE A 29 -19.31 5.52 5.18
CA ILE A 29 -18.49 4.57 4.44
C ILE A 29 -18.14 5.15 3.06
N ARG A 30 -19.15 5.65 2.29
CA ARG A 30 -18.89 6.30 1.00
C ARG A 30 -17.97 7.50 1.12
N GLY A 31 -18.13 8.34 2.15
CA GLY A 31 -17.24 9.48 2.37
C GLY A 31 -15.80 9.06 2.68
N ILE A 32 -15.60 7.96 3.40
CA ILE A 32 -14.29 7.38 3.65
C ILE A 32 -13.71 6.82 2.35
N ASP A 33 -14.48 6.07 1.59
CA ASP A 33 -14.05 5.49 0.32
C ASP A 33 -13.66 6.59 -0.67
N ASP A 34 -14.48 7.61 -0.85
CA ASP A 34 -14.17 8.76 -1.72
C ASP A 34 -12.89 9.47 -1.28
N PHE A 35 -12.68 9.65 0.03
CA PHE A 35 -11.46 10.25 0.56
C PHE A 35 -10.25 9.36 0.30
N VAL A 36 -10.39 8.06 0.57
CA VAL A 36 -9.30 7.09 0.49
C VAL A 36 -8.87 6.86 -0.97
N PHE A 37 -9.84 6.69 -1.88
CA PHE A 37 -9.54 6.33 -3.28
C PHE A 37 -9.23 7.51 -4.19
N ARG A 38 -9.54 8.75 -3.77
CA ARG A 38 -9.37 9.96 -4.61
C ARG A 38 -7.95 10.14 -5.17
N ASP A 39 -6.93 9.76 -4.40
CA ASP A 39 -5.52 10.00 -4.73
C ASP A 39 -4.72 8.68 -4.78
N ILE A 40 -5.41 7.57 -5.02
CA ILE A 40 -4.78 6.27 -5.27
C ILE A 40 -4.84 6.04 -6.78
N GLU A 41 -3.77 5.52 -7.33
CA GLU A 41 -3.71 5.11 -8.72
C GLU A 41 -4.88 4.18 -9.03
N ASP A 42 -5.61 4.41 -10.11
CA ASP A 42 -6.58 3.46 -10.62
C ASP A 42 -5.87 2.18 -11.11
N GLU A 43 -6.64 1.16 -11.45
CA GLU A 43 -6.07 -0.13 -11.84
C GLU A 43 -5.22 -0.02 -13.10
N ALA A 44 -5.67 0.75 -14.10
CA ALA A 44 -4.96 0.92 -15.35
C ALA A 44 -3.63 1.64 -15.14
N THR A 45 -3.63 2.72 -14.34
CA THR A 45 -2.42 3.45 -13.97
C THR A 45 -1.46 2.57 -13.16
N ALA A 46 -1.97 1.80 -12.19
CA ALA A 46 -1.13 0.91 -11.39
C ALA A 46 -0.51 -0.22 -12.24
N LEU A 47 -1.24 -0.75 -13.22
CA LEU A 47 -0.71 -1.72 -14.19
C LEU A 47 0.36 -1.07 -15.10
N ASP A 48 0.18 0.19 -15.52
CA ASP A 48 1.19 0.92 -16.30
C ASP A 48 2.49 1.13 -15.52
N VAL A 49 2.40 1.38 -14.20
CA VAL A 49 3.60 1.53 -13.35
C VAL A 49 4.55 0.36 -13.54
N PHE A 50 4.02 -0.86 -13.72
CA PHE A 50 4.77 -2.10 -13.88
C PHE A 50 4.71 -2.66 -15.32
N SER A 51 4.42 -1.85 -16.33
CA SER A 51 4.26 -2.32 -17.73
C SER A 51 5.49 -3.01 -18.31
N PHE A 52 6.67 -2.74 -17.77
CA PHE A 52 7.94 -3.39 -18.12
C PHE A 52 8.11 -4.81 -17.55
N VAL A 53 7.26 -5.23 -16.63
CA VAL A 53 7.24 -6.58 -16.08
C VAL A 53 6.55 -7.50 -17.11
N ALA A 54 7.27 -8.48 -17.64
CA ALA A 54 6.80 -9.33 -18.74
C ALA A 54 5.65 -10.26 -18.31
N ASP A 55 5.74 -10.83 -17.10
CA ASP A 55 4.73 -11.74 -16.56
C ASP A 55 3.46 -10.96 -16.16
N PRO A 56 2.32 -11.17 -16.83
CA PRO A 56 1.10 -10.43 -16.57
C PRO A 56 0.50 -10.73 -15.18
N GLN A 57 0.72 -11.93 -14.64
CA GLN A 57 0.23 -12.29 -13.31
C GLN A 57 1.03 -11.55 -12.24
N ILE A 58 2.36 -11.53 -12.36
CA ILE A 58 3.24 -10.78 -11.46
C ILE A 58 2.94 -9.28 -11.55
N ARG A 59 2.72 -8.75 -12.76
CA ARG A 59 2.33 -7.34 -12.97
C ARG A 59 1.04 -7.01 -12.21
N THR A 60 0.02 -7.86 -12.31
CA THR A 60 -1.25 -7.68 -11.60
C THR A 60 -1.07 -7.71 -10.09
N VAL A 61 -0.26 -8.64 -9.57
CA VAL A 61 0.05 -8.72 -8.14
C VAL A 61 0.76 -7.45 -7.67
N LEU A 62 1.77 -6.98 -8.39
CA LEU A 62 2.50 -5.75 -8.05
C LEU A 62 1.58 -4.53 -8.05
N ALA A 63 0.71 -4.39 -9.05
CA ALA A 63 -0.25 -3.30 -9.15
C ALA A 63 -1.26 -3.33 -8.00
N ALA A 64 -1.80 -4.49 -7.67
CA ALA A 64 -2.73 -4.67 -6.55
C ALA A 64 -2.07 -4.37 -5.21
N SER A 65 -0.84 -4.86 -4.98
CA SER A 65 -0.07 -4.58 -3.76
C SER A 65 0.25 -3.10 -3.62
N LEU A 66 0.63 -2.42 -4.71
CA LEU A 66 0.89 -0.97 -4.69
C LEU A 66 -0.38 -0.20 -4.28
N ARG A 67 -1.53 -0.50 -4.90
CA ARG A 67 -2.80 0.13 -4.56
C ARG A 67 -3.20 -0.15 -3.11
N GLY A 68 -3.02 -1.39 -2.64
CA GLY A 68 -3.25 -1.77 -1.25
C GLY A 68 -2.39 -0.98 -0.25
N ALA A 69 -1.09 -0.85 -0.52
CA ALA A 69 -0.17 -0.07 0.31
C ALA A 69 -0.54 1.43 0.30
N ARG A 70 -0.96 1.99 -0.83
CA ARG A 70 -1.44 3.37 -0.95
C ARG A 70 -2.76 3.58 -0.19
N TRP A 71 -3.68 2.62 -0.27
CA TRP A 71 -4.90 2.62 0.54
C TRP A 71 -4.58 2.64 2.04
N GLN A 72 -3.68 1.77 2.48
CA GLN A 72 -3.22 1.74 3.88
C GLN A 72 -2.62 3.09 4.31
N GLN A 73 -1.88 3.77 3.42
CA GLN A 73 -1.36 5.10 3.70
C GLN A 73 -2.47 6.11 3.99
N LYS A 74 -3.54 6.11 3.21
CA LYS A 74 -4.70 6.99 3.41
C LYS A 74 -5.42 6.68 4.73
N VAL A 75 -5.67 5.42 5.03
CA VAL A 75 -6.24 5.00 6.32
C VAL A 75 -5.34 5.45 7.48
N GLY A 76 -4.02 5.32 7.33
CA GLY A 76 -3.06 5.81 8.32
C GLY A 76 -3.16 7.30 8.58
N LEU A 77 -3.46 8.12 7.56
CA LEU A 77 -3.70 9.56 7.74
C LEU A 77 -4.98 9.85 8.53
N VAL A 78 -6.05 9.09 8.29
CA VAL A 78 -7.29 9.20 9.09
C VAL A 78 -7.02 8.84 10.55
N LEU A 79 -6.23 7.79 10.79
CA LEU A 79 -5.86 7.34 12.13
C LEU A 79 -4.76 8.21 12.79
N ALA A 80 -4.19 9.18 12.08
CA ALA A 80 -3.11 10.03 12.60
C ALA A 80 -3.51 10.86 13.82
N ARG A 81 -4.82 11.10 14.04
CA ARG A 81 -5.35 11.74 15.26
C ARG A 81 -5.11 10.88 16.51
N HIS A 82 -4.90 9.57 16.33
CA HIS A 82 -4.64 8.59 17.40
C HIS A 82 -3.16 8.19 17.45
N LYS A 83 -2.25 9.17 17.36
CA LYS A 83 -0.81 8.95 17.42
C LYS A 83 -0.44 8.08 18.63
N GLY A 84 0.36 7.03 18.39
CA GLY A 84 0.77 6.10 19.45
C GLY A 84 -0.25 4.99 19.76
N HIS A 85 -1.47 5.05 19.23
CA HIS A 85 -2.41 3.94 19.36
C HIS A 85 -1.84 2.69 18.64
N PRO A 86 -1.91 1.49 19.27
CA PRO A 86 -1.34 0.27 18.69
C PRO A 86 -1.82 -0.03 17.26
N ALA A 87 -3.10 0.23 16.96
CA ALA A 87 -3.63 0.05 15.60
C ALA A 87 -2.98 0.97 14.56
N HIS A 88 -2.69 2.23 14.92
CA HIS A 88 -1.99 3.16 14.05
C HIS A 88 -0.55 2.73 13.79
N VAL A 89 0.16 2.29 14.84
CA VAL A 89 1.53 1.78 14.72
C VAL A 89 1.56 0.51 13.86
N ALA A 90 0.60 -0.42 14.07
CA ALA A 90 0.46 -1.63 13.27
C ALA A 90 0.19 -1.32 11.79
N GLN A 91 -0.65 -0.31 11.51
CA GLN A 91 -0.96 0.15 10.16
C GLN A 91 0.29 0.67 9.43
N ILE A 92 1.09 1.52 10.09
CA ILE A 92 2.33 2.05 9.51
C ILE A 92 3.33 0.91 9.27
N ARG A 93 3.47 0.00 10.23
CA ARG A 93 4.30 -1.18 10.12
C ARG A 93 3.92 -2.02 8.89
N SER A 94 2.63 -2.29 8.71
CA SER A 94 2.12 -3.05 7.55
C SER A 94 2.50 -2.40 6.21
N GLN A 95 2.41 -1.08 6.10
CA GLN A 95 2.82 -0.35 4.90
C GLN A 95 4.31 -0.53 4.58
N VAL A 96 5.18 -0.40 5.59
CA VAL A 96 6.63 -0.56 5.38
C VAL A 96 6.96 -1.98 4.91
N ILE A 97 6.29 -3.00 5.48
CA ILE A 97 6.44 -4.38 5.05
C ILE A 97 6.01 -4.56 3.60
N GLU A 98 4.83 -4.02 3.25
CA GLU A 98 4.26 -4.17 1.91
C GLU A 98 5.16 -3.52 0.85
N TYR A 99 5.67 -2.30 1.09
CA TYR A 99 6.62 -1.67 0.18
C TYR A 99 7.92 -2.47 0.03
N GLY A 100 8.40 -3.10 1.08
CA GLY A 100 9.54 -4.02 1.01
C GLY A 100 9.23 -5.26 0.17
N ALA A 101 8.03 -5.85 0.32
CA ALA A 101 7.58 -7.01 -0.44
C ALA A 101 7.40 -6.70 -1.94
N ILE A 102 6.79 -5.55 -2.27
CA ILE A 102 6.67 -5.05 -3.64
C ILE A 102 8.06 -4.96 -4.30
N THR A 103 9.01 -4.35 -3.59
CA THR A 103 10.37 -4.17 -4.12
C THR A 103 11.09 -5.50 -4.31
N GLU A 104 10.98 -6.43 -3.37
CA GLU A 104 11.59 -7.76 -3.53
C GLU A 104 10.99 -8.52 -4.70
N LEU A 105 9.66 -8.53 -4.84
CA LEU A 105 8.99 -9.20 -5.95
C LEU A 105 9.35 -8.56 -7.30
N LEU A 106 9.39 -7.24 -7.37
CA LEU A 106 9.79 -6.50 -8.56
C LEU A 106 11.22 -6.85 -8.98
N LEU A 107 12.19 -6.73 -8.07
CA LEU A 107 13.59 -7.03 -8.38
C LEU A 107 13.79 -8.49 -8.77
N ARG A 108 13.08 -9.41 -8.10
CA ARG A 108 13.09 -10.84 -8.45
C ARG A 108 12.64 -11.06 -9.88
N GLU A 109 11.59 -10.38 -10.28
CA GLU A 109 11.03 -10.54 -11.62
C GLU A 109 11.93 -9.92 -12.70
N VAL A 110 12.42 -8.70 -12.49
CA VAL A 110 13.29 -8.03 -13.48
C VAL A 110 14.62 -8.77 -13.62
N VAL A 111 15.24 -9.20 -12.53
CA VAL A 111 16.46 -10.04 -12.57
C VAL A 111 16.19 -11.38 -13.26
N ARG A 112 15.00 -11.97 -13.08
CA ARG A 112 14.59 -13.21 -13.77
C ARG A 112 14.46 -13.01 -15.28
N GLN A 113 13.94 -11.86 -15.71
CA GLN A 113 13.81 -11.53 -17.14
C GLN A 113 15.18 -11.39 -17.81
N GLU A 114 16.14 -10.77 -17.13
CA GLU A 114 17.50 -10.65 -17.66
C GLU A 114 18.26 -11.99 -17.67
N ARG A 115 18.12 -12.77 -16.60
CA ARG A 115 18.81 -14.06 -16.41
C ARG A 115 17.92 -15.10 -15.74
N PRO A 116 17.24 -15.95 -16.49
CA PRO A 116 16.29 -16.94 -15.95
C PRO A 116 16.94 -18.00 -15.05
N ARG A 117 18.28 -18.23 -15.21
CA ARG A 117 19.00 -19.24 -14.42
C ARG A 117 19.81 -18.59 -13.30
N GLY A 118 19.82 -19.25 -12.12
CA GLY A 118 20.60 -18.79 -10.97
C GLY A 118 19.99 -17.59 -10.28
N LEU A 119 18.66 -17.53 -10.19
CA LEU A 119 17.96 -16.47 -9.47
C LEU A 119 18.35 -16.45 -7.99
N PRO A 120 18.76 -15.28 -7.43
CA PRO A 120 19.10 -15.17 -6.01
C PRO A 120 17.94 -15.52 -5.09
N ALA A 121 18.22 -16.24 -4.01
CA ALA A 121 17.20 -16.69 -3.05
C ALA A 121 16.79 -15.60 -2.04
N THR A 122 17.68 -14.64 -1.76
CA THR A 122 17.45 -13.63 -0.73
C THR A 122 17.28 -12.24 -1.32
N PHE A 123 16.53 -11.38 -0.62
CA PHE A 123 16.35 -9.99 -1.04
C PHE A 123 17.68 -9.23 -1.13
N LYS A 124 18.61 -9.47 -0.19
CA LYS A 124 19.97 -8.91 -0.26
C LYS A 124 20.68 -9.28 -1.57
N ALA A 125 20.72 -10.55 -1.89
CA ALA A 125 21.40 -11.03 -3.10
C ALA A 125 20.69 -10.58 -4.39
N LEU A 126 19.37 -10.31 -4.37
CA LEU A 126 18.66 -9.66 -5.49
C LEU A 126 19.12 -8.22 -5.69
N ILE A 127 19.31 -7.46 -4.61
CA ILE A 127 19.83 -6.08 -4.67
C ILE A 127 21.25 -6.07 -5.25
N GLU A 128 22.14 -6.93 -4.72
CA GLU A 128 23.52 -7.06 -5.20
C GLU A 128 23.58 -7.46 -6.70
N ARG A 129 22.66 -8.31 -7.13
CA ARG A 129 22.54 -8.68 -8.55
C ARG A 129 22.05 -7.50 -9.39
N ALA A 130 21.03 -6.77 -8.96
CA ALA A 130 20.50 -5.61 -9.68
C ALA A 130 21.56 -4.49 -9.81
N GLU A 131 22.41 -4.31 -8.79
CA GLU A 131 23.56 -3.41 -8.84
C GLU A 131 24.59 -3.89 -9.89
N SER A 132 25.00 -5.16 -9.82
CA SER A 132 26.03 -5.73 -10.70
C SER A 132 25.63 -5.74 -12.18
N THR A 133 24.33 -5.72 -12.50
CA THR A 133 23.80 -5.63 -13.86
C THR A 133 23.54 -4.19 -14.32
N GLY A 134 23.71 -3.20 -13.44
CA GLY A 134 23.43 -1.79 -13.73
C GLY A 134 21.94 -1.44 -13.76
N LEU A 135 21.06 -2.36 -13.32
CA LEU A 135 19.62 -2.11 -13.16
C LEU A 135 19.35 -1.07 -12.07
N LEU A 136 20.12 -1.12 -10.99
CA LEU A 136 20.10 -0.13 -9.91
C LEU A 136 21.45 0.59 -9.83
N ASP A 137 21.39 1.91 -9.76
CA ASP A 137 22.54 2.74 -9.37
C ASP A 137 22.69 2.77 -7.84
N GLU A 138 23.71 3.48 -7.34
CA GLU A 138 23.97 3.64 -5.90
C GLU A 138 22.72 4.10 -5.11
N ARG A 139 21.92 5.02 -5.67
CA ARG A 139 20.71 5.54 -5.02
C ARG A 139 19.61 4.48 -4.96
N GLY A 140 19.43 3.72 -6.03
CA GLY A 140 18.48 2.60 -6.08
C GLY A 140 18.86 1.50 -5.10
N VAL A 141 20.12 1.14 -5.04
CA VAL A 141 20.67 0.17 -4.08
C VAL A 141 20.44 0.63 -2.65
N ALA A 142 20.73 1.89 -2.33
CA ALA A 142 20.49 2.45 -1.01
C ALA A 142 19.00 2.45 -0.65
N ALA A 143 18.10 2.77 -1.59
CA ALA A 143 16.65 2.73 -1.39
C ALA A 143 16.15 1.28 -1.14
N ALA A 144 16.58 0.33 -1.96
CA ALA A 144 16.23 -1.09 -1.81
C ALA A 144 16.73 -1.67 -0.49
N ASN A 145 17.93 -1.31 -0.04
CA ASN A 145 18.46 -1.72 1.26
C ASN A 145 17.63 -1.15 2.42
N ARG A 146 17.24 0.12 2.38
CA ARG A 146 16.35 0.69 3.42
C ARG A 146 15.01 -0.04 3.49
N LEU A 147 14.42 -0.41 2.36
CA LEU A 147 13.18 -1.20 2.30
C LEU A 147 13.36 -2.59 2.88
N ARG A 148 14.47 -3.27 2.54
CA ARG A 148 14.83 -4.56 3.13
C ARG A 148 14.97 -4.46 4.65
N ASP A 149 15.69 -3.46 5.14
CA ASP A 149 15.96 -3.28 6.56
C ASP A 149 14.68 -2.91 7.31
N GLY A 150 13.81 -2.06 6.71
CA GLY A 150 12.48 -1.77 7.24
C GLY A 150 11.62 -3.02 7.39
N ARG A 151 11.60 -3.90 6.38
CA ARG A 151 10.89 -5.19 6.44
C ARG A 151 11.47 -6.12 7.49
N ASN A 152 12.80 -6.23 7.57
CA ASN A 152 13.47 -7.13 8.51
C ASN A 152 13.33 -6.66 9.98
N ARG A 153 13.30 -5.35 10.21
CA ARG A 153 13.08 -4.78 11.56
C ARG A 153 11.85 -5.34 12.26
N VAL A 154 10.84 -5.73 11.50
CA VAL A 154 9.62 -6.33 12.02
C VAL A 154 9.84 -7.70 12.66
N HIS A 155 10.82 -8.44 12.16
CA HIS A 155 11.04 -9.83 12.59
C HIS A 155 12.12 -9.96 13.67
N HIS A 156 13.03 -8.98 13.78
CA HIS A 156 14.24 -9.14 14.58
C HIS A 156 14.32 -8.20 15.78
N ASP A 157 13.40 -7.25 15.93
CA ASP A 157 13.58 -6.14 16.86
C ASP A 157 12.35 -5.97 17.75
N ALA A 158 12.22 -6.86 18.76
CA ALA A 158 11.17 -6.72 19.80
C ALA A 158 11.27 -5.39 20.56
N ASP A 159 12.49 -4.81 20.62
CA ASP A 159 12.81 -3.56 21.33
C ASP A 159 12.96 -2.35 20.38
N ALA A 160 12.69 -2.52 19.09
CA ALA A 160 12.82 -1.43 18.12
C ALA A 160 11.85 -0.29 18.42
N ARG A 161 12.33 0.94 18.19
CA ARG A 161 11.47 2.13 18.24
C ARG A 161 10.19 1.90 17.42
N PRO A 162 9.02 2.37 17.87
CA PRO A 162 7.77 2.25 17.12
C PRO A 162 7.90 2.87 15.72
N PHE A 163 7.24 2.26 14.74
CA PHE A 163 7.11 2.83 13.40
C PHE A 163 6.37 4.16 13.45
N LYS A 164 6.84 5.14 12.67
CA LYS A 164 6.26 6.47 12.53
C LYS A 164 5.74 6.69 11.11
N ILE A 165 4.83 7.63 10.91
CA ILE A 165 4.32 8.04 9.58
C ILE A 165 5.49 8.38 8.63
N SER A 166 6.55 9.00 9.16
CA SER A 166 7.76 9.29 8.38
C SER A 166 8.43 8.04 7.81
N ASP A 167 8.35 6.90 8.50
CA ASP A 167 8.93 5.64 8.02
C ASP A 167 8.13 5.12 6.80
N ALA A 168 6.78 5.17 6.83
CA ALA A 168 5.96 4.80 5.68
C ALA A 168 6.15 5.76 4.49
N SER A 169 6.24 7.07 4.75
CA SER A 169 6.51 8.06 3.71
C SER A 169 7.91 7.89 3.10
N ALA A 170 8.90 7.52 3.89
CA ALA A 170 10.24 7.19 3.40
C ALA A 170 10.20 5.92 2.54
N ALA A 171 9.52 4.88 3.00
CA ALA A 171 9.38 3.63 2.25
C ALA A 171 8.69 3.84 0.90
N LEU A 172 7.65 4.68 0.81
CA LEU A 172 7.04 5.04 -0.47
C LEU A 172 8.06 5.73 -1.42
N ARG A 173 8.83 6.71 -0.91
CA ARG A 173 9.86 7.38 -1.75
C ARG A 173 10.90 6.38 -2.25
N ASP A 174 11.30 5.44 -1.41
CA ASP A 174 12.26 4.40 -1.77
C ASP A 174 11.72 3.43 -2.84
N VAL A 175 10.44 3.01 -2.73
CA VAL A 175 9.77 2.23 -3.79
C VAL A 175 9.73 3.01 -5.10
N VAL A 176 9.33 4.29 -5.06
CA VAL A 176 9.30 5.15 -6.27
C VAL A 176 10.68 5.22 -6.92
N GLN A 177 11.74 5.35 -6.13
CA GLN A 177 13.12 5.38 -6.63
C GLN A 177 13.48 4.08 -7.36
N VAL A 178 13.22 2.93 -6.74
CA VAL A 178 13.54 1.61 -7.34
C VAL A 178 12.71 1.36 -8.59
N VAL A 179 11.39 1.59 -8.54
CA VAL A 179 10.48 1.43 -9.68
C VAL A 179 10.94 2.30 -10.86
N ASN A 180 11.29 3.56 -10.60
CA ASN A 180 11.68 4.48 -11.66
C ASN A 180 13.02 4.10 -12.31
N GLN A 181 13.94 3.50 -11.59
CA GLN A 181 15.16 2.98 -12.21
C GLN A 181 14.87 1.78 -13.11
N CYS A 182 14.03 0.85 -12.67
CA CYS A 182 13.58 -0.26 -13.50
C CYS A 182 12.83 0.24 -14.76
N ARG A 183 11.95 1.25 -14.63
CA ARG A 183 11.25 1.87 -15.76
C ARG A 183 12.22 2.53 -16.74
N THR A 184 13.18 3.28 -16.22
CA THR A 184 14.20 3.94 -17.05
C THR A 184 15.05 2.91 -17.82
N GLY A 185 15.45 1.82 -17.16
CA GLY A 185 16.16 0.70 -17.80
C GLY A 185 15.34 0.05 -18.92
N ALA A 186 14.02 0.07 -18.83
CA ALA A 186 13.10 -0.39 -19.86
C ALA A 186 12.73 0.67 -20.91
N GLY A 187 13.32 1.86 -20.87
CA GLY A 187 13.02 2.96 -21.80
C GLY A 187 11.71 3.70 -21.52
N LEU A 188 11.14 3.55 -20.33
CA LEU A 188 9.89 4.17 -19.92
C LEU A 188 10.13 5.45 -19.11
N GLY A 189 9.17 6.39 -19.18
CA GLY A 189 9.19 7.59 -18.34
C GLY A 189 9.00 7.28 -16.84
N PRO A 190 9.41 8.23 -15.96
CA PRO A 190 9.27 8.05 -14.53
C PRO A 190 7.79 8.02 -14.11
N TRP A 191 7.47 7.16 -13.15
CA TRP A 191 6.21 7.20 -12.42
C TRP A 191 6.30 8.26 -11.32
N VAL A 192 5.29 9.10 -11.27
CA VAL A 192 5.07 10.07 -10.18
C VAL A 192 3.78 9.68 -9.47
N PRO A 193 3.84 9.26 -8.20
CA PRO A 193 2.63 8.92 -7.45
C PRO A 193 1.64 10.07 -7.43
N THR A 194 0.36 9.75 -7.58
CA THR A 194 -0.73 10.72 -7.40
C THR A 194 -0.59 11.36 -6.03
N LYS A 195 -0.41 12.68 -5.98
CA LYS A 195 -0.31 13.41 -4.71
C LYS A 195 -1.70 13.51 -4.09
N PRO A 196 -1.81 13.29 -2.76
CA PRO A 196 -3.02 13.70 -2.07
C PRO A 196 -3.27 15.19 -2.34
N ALA A 197 -4.50 15.56 -2.66
CA ALA A 197 -4.88 16.96 -2.81
C ALA A 197 -4.49 17.71 -1.53
N PRO A 198 -3.90 18.92 -1.62
CA PRO A 198 -3.62 19.74 -0.44
C PRO A 198 -4.94 19.98 0.30
N GLN A 199 -4.95 19.67 1.59
CA GLN A 199 -6.07 19.95 2.50
C GLN A 199 -6.07 21.41 2.90
#